data_09f504719a2fe1c12e4bca65941efe16
#
_entry.id   09f504719a2fe1c12e4bca65941efe16
#
_cell.length_a   1.000
_cell.length_b   1.000
_cell.length_c   1.000
_cell.angle_alpha   90.00
_cell.angle_beta   90.00
_cell.angle_gamma   90.00
#
_symmetry.space_group_name_H-M   'P 1'
#
loop_
_entity.id
_entity.type
_entity.pdbx_description
1 polymer ?
#
loop_
_entity_poly.entity_id
_entity_poly.type
_entity_poly.pdbx_seq_one_letter_code
_entity_poly.pdbx_strand_id
1 'polypeptide(L)'
;MYAVVLTFSLFASTAVTREIVFPPVAAVQPNQILLGQEEKVDIVSGSQFSGLATFAHLPYVNCFVDSEAESTPYDIAFLGAPFDTGVTARPGARYGPGGIRLGSRRLTGWSIYTGENVFESWAKLVDCGDAPLTWLDNTVALKQLDLAHKVVSSRKANSTHQGQTPRIITLGGDHTTTLSALRSTNVHWGPVSVIHFDSHIDTWDPKVLGGGISHYAGVNHGTFLHLAHEEGLIRNSSIHVGIRAPVNRPKGDLRNDLRCGFSIIKARDLDYLGITGVVDEIKSRVGDSKVYISVDIDVLDPAFAPATGTAEPGGFSTRELLSILDALRGLPVVGADVVEVAPVYDSVAETTTLAASEVARSLLELMVATPIID
;
A
#
# COMPACT_ATOMS: atom_id res chain seq x y z
N MET A 1 62.70 41.13 -10.04
CA MET A 1 61.55 41.21 -10.90
C MET A 1 61.15 39.76 -11.25
N TYR A 2 60.28 39.15 -10.44
CA TYR A 2 59.87 37.73 -10.63
C TYR A 2 58.40 37.79 -11.13
N ALA A 3 58.20 37.22 -12.31
CA ALA A 3 56.88 37.08 -12.88
C ALA A 3 56.26 35.76 -12.36
N VAL A 4 55.10 35.86 -11.70
CA VAL A 4 54.28 34.70 -11.30
C VAL A 4 53.30 34.41 -12.41
N VAL A 5 53.44 33.28 -13.03
CA VAL A 5 52.48 32.76 -14.00
C VAL A 5 51.42 31.94 -13.25
N LEU A 6 50.19 32.46 -13.18
CA LEU A 6 49.02 31.75 -12.66
C LEU A 6 48.40 30.93 -13.82
N THR A 7 48.54 29.62 -13.74
CA THR A 7 47.82 28.68 -14.61
C THR A 7 46.42 28.43 -14.03
N PHE A 8 45.42 28.93 -14.73
CA PHE A 8 44.00 28.57 -14.45
C PHE A 8 43.69 27.25 -15.14
N SER A 9 43.48 26.19 -14.34
CA SER A 9 42.90 24.93 -14.84
C SER A 9 41.37 25.07 -14.91
N LEU A 10 40.84 25.16 -16.12
CA LEU A 10 39.40 24.99 -16.36
C LEU A 10 39.03 23.54 -16.15
N PHE A 11 38.34 23.25 -15.06
CA PHE A 11 37.56 21.99 -14.95
C PHE A 11 36.31 22.13 -15.78
N ALA A 12 36.30 21.55 -16.98
CA ALA A 12 35.10 21.34 -17.73
C ALA A 12 34.29 20.23 -17.00
N SER A 13 33.30 20.62 -16.24
CA SER A 13 32.27 19.72 -15.76
C SER A 13 31.43 19.28 -16.97
N THR A 14 31.67 18.10 -17.47
CA THR A 14 30.74 17.45 -18.41
C THR A 14 29.48 17.12 -17.63
N ALA A 15 28.48 17.98 -17.70
CA ALA A 15 27.13 17.63 -17.30
C ALA A 15 26.67 16.50 -18.22
N VAL A 16 26.68 15.27 -17.70
CA VAL A 16 26.00 14.15 -18.36
C VAL A 16 24.52 14.45 -18.22
N THR A 17 23.93 15.10 -19.21
CA THR A 17 22.48 15.15 -19.35
C THR A 17 22.01 13.74 -19.58
N ARG A 18 21.48 13.07 -18.54
CA ARG A 18 20.73 11.84 -18.75
C ARG A 18 19.50 12.22 -19.57
N GLU A 19 19.46 11.72 -20.78
CA GLU A 19 18.27 11.78 -21.62
C GLU A 19 17.15 11.04 -20.86
N ILE A 20 16.09 11.75 -20.53
CA ILE A 20 14.89 11.11 -19.94
C ILE A 20 14.17 10.41 -21.08
N VAL A 21 14.42 9.12 -21.21
CA VAL A 21 13.72 8.29 -22.17
C VAL A 21 12.39 7.87 -21.57
N PHE A 22 11.34 8.44 -22.05
CA PHE A 22 9.96 8.15 -21.69
C PHE A 22 9.25 7.51 -22.87
N PRO A 23 8.44 6.50 -22.56
CA PRO A 23 8.75 5.13 -22.12
C PRO A 23 9.86 4.56 -22.97
N PRO A 24 10.35 3.35 -22.84
CA PRO A 24 11.37 2.86 -23.75
C PRO A 24 10.83 3.04 -25.17
N VAL A 25 11.28 4.13 -25.79
CA VAL A 25 10.93 4.40 -27.17
C VAL A 25 11.62 3.29 -27.91
N ALA A 26 10.87 2.39 -28.52
CA ALA A 26 11.39 1.64 -29.64
C ALA A 26 12.12 2.67 -30.49
N ALA A 27 13.45 2.56 -30.60
CA ALA A 27 14.26 3.56 -31.26
C ALA A 27 13.96 3.54 -32.76
N VAL A 28 12.82 4.10 -33.14
CA VAL A 28 12.51 4.37 -34.53
C VAL A 28 13.32 5.60 -34.91
N GLN A 29 14.44 5.37 -35.56
CA GLN A 29 15.18 6.44 -36.21
C GLN A 29 14.22 7.14 -37.19
N PRO A 30 14.05 8.48 -37.10
CA PRO A 30 13.07 9.21 -37.90
C PRO A 30 13.19 9.01 -39.42
N ASN A 31 14.30 8.49 -39.88
CA ASN A 31 14.60 8.28 -41.30
C ASN A 31 14.30 6.85 -41.83
N GLN A 32 13.73 5.97 -41.01
CA GLN A 32 13.46 4.58 -41.38
C GLN A 32 11.99 4.27 -41.72
N ILE A 33 11.10 5.27 -41.70
CA ILE A 33 9.74 5.08 -42.22
C ILE A 33 9.73 5.24 -43.71
N LEU A 34 10.38 4.32 -44.42
CA LEU A 34 10.21 4.17 -45.86
C LEU A 34 9.40 2.91 -46.10
N LEU A 35 8.18 3.09 -46.56
CA LEU A 35 7.27 2.03 -47.03
C LEU A 35 8.03 1.13 -48.00
N GLY A 36 8.30 -0.12 -47.62
CA GLY A 36 8.84 -1.14 -48.54
C GLY A 36 10.11 -1.87 -48.11
N GLN A 37 10.76 -1.56 -46.97
CA GLN A 37 11.77 -2.42 -46.37
C GLN A 37 11.13 -3.22 -45.23
N GLU A 38 11.52 -4.48 -45.04
CA GLU A 38 11.16 -5.27 -43.87
C GLU A 38 11.70 -4.56 -42.63
N GLU A 39 10.88 -3.71 -42.02
CA GLU A 39 11.21 -3.08 -40.76
C GLU A 39 11.28 -4.17 -39.69
N LYS A 40 12.40 -4.25 -38.99
CA LYS A 40 12.48 -5.03 -37.75
C LYS A 40 11.64 -4.30 -36.71
N VAL A 41 10.36 -4.67 -36.60
CA VAL A 41 9.48 -4.19 -35.54
C VAL A 41 9.94 -4.81 -34.23
N ASP A 42 10.31 -3.97 -33.27
CA ASP A 42 10.69 -4.45 -31.96
C ASP A 42 9.44 -4.92 -31.19
N ILE A 43 9.39 -6.21 -30.89
CA ILE A 43 8.35 -6.85 -30.08
C ILE A 43 8.88 -7.29 -28.70
N VAL A 44 10.14 -6.97 -28.39
CA VAL A 44 10.81 -7.36 -27.13
C VAL A 44 10.73 -6.23 -26.11
N SER A 45 10.87 -4.98 -26.54
CA SER A 45 10.72 -3.83 -25.66
C SER A 45 9.27 -3.71 -25.20
N GLY A 46 9.07 -3.79 -23.89
CA GLY A 46 7.74 -3.66 -23.30
C GLY A 46 7.17 -2.25 -23.47
N SER A 47 5.87 -2.15 -23.62
CA SER A 47 5.15 -0.88 -23.49
C SER A 47 4.39 -0.84 -22.15
N GLN A 48 3.99 0.35 -21.69
CA GLN A 48 3.22 0.52 -20.45
C GLN A 48 1.93 -0.31 -20.39
N PHE A 49 1.38 -0.68 -21.55
CA PHE A 49 0.09 -1.38 -21.64
C PHE A 49 0.23 -2.83 -22.13
N SER A 50 1.44 -3.36 -22.21
CA SER A 50 1.72 -4.75 -22.58
C SER A 50 2.18 -5.59 -21.37
N GLY A 51 2.26 -6.92 -21.56
CA GLY A 51 2.78 -7.86 -20.58
C GLY A 51 1.82 -8.22 -19.45
N LEU A 52 2.34 -8.83 -18.41
CA LEU A 52 1.59 -9.21 -17.21
C LEU A 52 1.18 -7.95 -16.43
N ALA A 53 -0.04 -7.97 -15.90
CA ALA A 53 -0.52 -6.90 -15.03
C ALA A 53 0.03 -7.10 -13.60
N THR A 54 1.22 -6.62 -13.35
CA THR A 54 1.81 -6.49 -12.01
C THR A 54 1.75 -5.04 -11.56
N PHE A 55 1.94 -4.78 -10.26
CA PHE A 55 1.99 -3.41 -9.75
C PHE A 55 3.18 -2.66 -10.39
N ALA A 56 2.88 -1.55 -11.08
CA ALA A 56 3.87 -0.69 -11.74
C ALA A 56 4.94 -1.45 -12.55
N HIS A 57 4.54 -2.55 -13.20
CA HIS A 57 5.42 -3.43 -14.00
C HIS A 57 6.55 -4.09 -13.20
N LEU A 58 6.43 -4.20 -11.88
CA LEU A 58 7.40 -4.94 -11.07
C LEU A 58 7.53 -6.39 -11.56
N PRO A 59 8.69 -7.01 -11.40
CA PRO A 59 8.88 -8.42 -11.72
C PRO A 59 7.87 -9.29 -10.98
N TYR A 60 7.18 -10.16 -11.71
CA TYR A 60 6.36 -11.21 -11.12
C TYR A 60 7.25 -12.33 -10.59
N VAL A 61 7.00 -12.75 -9.35
CA VAL A 61 7.62 -13.92 -8.74
C VAL A 61 6.52 -14.73 -8.07
N ASN A 62 6.40 -16.02 -8.41
CA ASN A 62 5.50 -16.88 -7.66
C ASN A 62 6.10 -17.19 -6.29
N CYS A 63 5.85 -16.32 -5.31
CA CYS A 63 6.42 -16.41 -3.97
C CYS A 63 5.97 -17.67 -3.20
N PHE A 64 4.97 -18.40 -3.70
CA PHE A 64 4.48 -19.65 -3.11
C PHE A 64 5.27 -20.87 -3.58
N VAL A 65 6.08 -20.75 -4.64
CA VAL A 65 6.93 -21.82 -5.17
C VAL A 65 8.37 -21.59 -4.68
N ASP A 66 8.91 -22.56 -3.94
CA ASP A 66 10.21 -22.44 -3.28
C ASP A 66 11.34 -22.14 -4.28
N SER A 67 11.41 -22.89 -5.39
CA SER A 67 12.46 -22.71 -6.41
C SER A 67 12.45 -21.30 -7.04
N GLU A 68 11.30 -20.69 -7.24
CA GLU A 68 11.17 -19.34 -7.78
C GLU A 68 11.57 -18.29 -6.73
N ALA A 69 11.04 -18.41 -5.52
CA ALA A 69 11.33 -17.48 -4.43
C ALA A 69 12.82 -17.53 -4.01
N GLU A 70 13.44 -18.70 -3.99
CA GLU A 70 14.87 -18.86 -3.68
C GLU A 70 15.78 -18.29 -4.76
N SER A 71 15.38 -18.38 -6.05
CA SER A 71 16.13 -17.81 -7.16
C SER A 71 16.02 -16.28 -7.26
N THR A 72 14.98 -15.72 -6.64
CA THR A 72 14.70 -14.28 -6.72
C THR A 72 14.31 -13.74 -5.32
N PRO A 73 15.27 -13.65 -4.38
CA PRO A 73 15.01 -13.05 -3.07
C PRO A 73 14.62 -11.57 -3.23
N TYR A 74 13.76 -11.06 -2.35
CA TYR A 74 13.19 -9.73 -2.43
C TYR A 74 13.10 -9.04 -1.06
N ASP A 75 13.09 -7.72 -1.06
CA ASP A 75 13.05 -6.91 0.16
C ASP A 75 11.64 -6.40 0.47
N ILE A 76 10.88 -6.07 -0.58
CA ILE A 76 9.47 -5.63 -0.46
C ILE A 76 8.67 -6.35 -1.53
N ALA A 77 7.55 -6.95 -1.12
CA ALA A 77 6.64 -7.68 -2.00
C ALA A 77 5.26 -7.05 -2.01
N PHE A 78 4.65 -7.00 -3.18
CA PHE A 78 3.20 -6.79 -3.32
C PHE A 78 2.49 -8.14 -3.30
N LEU A 79 1.43 -8.25 -2.50
CA LEU A 79 0.61 -9.45 -2.39
C LEU A 79 -0.86 -9.08 -2.51
N GLY A 80 -1.57 -9.66 -3.47
CA GLY A 80 -3.01 -9.46 -3.58
C GLY A 80 -3.79 -10.37 -2.63
N ALA A 81 -4.85 -9.83 -2.03
CA ALA A 81 -5.76 -10.53 -1.12
C ALA A 81 -7.22 -10.42 -1.63
N PRO A 82 -7.64 -11.18 -2.66
CA PRO A 82 -8.92 -11.05 -3.33
C PRO A 82 -10.08 -11.65 -2.51
N PHE A 83 -10.49 -10.97 -1.44
CA PHE A 83 -11.53 -11.38 -0.50
C PHE A 83 -12.52 -10.22 -0.28
N ASP A 84 -13.83 -10.45 -0.31
CA ASP A 84 -14.84 -9.40 -0.10
C ASP A 84 -16.15 -9.89 0.54
N THR A 85 -16.08 -11.01 1.22
CA THR A 85 -17.26 -11.59 1.86
C THR A 85 -17.35 -11.27 3.35
N GLY A 86 -16.50 -10.38 3.85
CA GLY A 86 -16.57 -9.79 5.19
C GLY A 86 -17.26 -8.42 5.24
N VAL A 87 -17.85 -7.94 4.14
CA VAL A 87 -18.46 -6.62 4.07
C VAL A 87 -19.89 -6.58 4.63
N THR A 88 -20.30 -5.39 5.10
CA THR A 88 -21.65 -5.15 5.64
C THR A 88 -22.59 -4.50 4.62
N ALA A 89 -22.08 -4.02 3.48
CA ALA A 89 -22.90 -3.39 2.43
C ALA A 89 -22.56 -3.95 1.05
N ARG A 90 -21.82 -3.22 0.20
CA ARG A 90 -21.60 -3.61 -1.20
C ARG A 90 -20.33 -4.44 -1.37
N PRO A 91 -20.41 -5.72 -1.83
CA PRO A 91 -19.22 -6.50 -2.18
C PRO A 91 -18.59 -5.98 -3.47
N GLY A 92 -17.38 -6.41 -3.77
CA GLY A 92 -16.65 -6.05 -5.01
C GLY A 92 -15.17 -5.82 -4.79
N ALA A 93 -14.74 -5.70 -3.54
CA ALA A 93 -13.34 -5.46 -3.18
C ALA A 93 -12.42 -6.64 -3.54
N ARG A 94 -12.92 -7.85 -3.78
CA ARG A 94 -12.09 -8.96 -4.30
C ARG A 94 -11.42 -8.65 -5.64
N TYR A 95 -11.93 -7.69 -6.40
CA TYR A 95 -11.33 -7.22 -7.64
C TYR A 95 -10.34 -6.07 -7.43
N GLY A 96 -10.20 -5.60 -6.18
CA GLY A 96 -9.29 -4.53 -5.79
C GLY A 96 -7.83 -4.77 -6.21
N PRO A 97 -7.23 -5.94 -5.91
CA PRO A 97 -5.85 -6.20 -6.31
C PRO A 97 -5.60 -6.05 -7.81
N GLY A 98 -6.51 -6.60 -8.63
CA GLY A 98 -6.43 -6.47 -10.10
C GLY A 98 -6.62 -5.03 -10.57
N GLY A 99 -7.59 -4.30 -10.00
CA GLY A 99 -7.84 -2.89 -10.31
C GLY A 99 -6.66 -1.98 -9.97
N ILE A 100 -6.08 -2.12 -8.79
CA ILE A 100 -4.91 -1.35 -8.34
C ILE A 100 -3.71 -1.60 -9.28
N ARG A 101 -3.45 -2.86 -9.68
CA ARG A 101 -2.40 -3.18 -10.66
C ARG A 101 -2.65 -2.53 -12.02
N LEU A 102 -3.90 -2.55 -12.50
CA LEU A 102 -4.26 -1.87 -13.75
C LEU A 102 -4.08 -0.36 -13.65
N GLY A 103 -4.52 0.27 -12.56
CA GLY A 103 -4.30 1.69 -12.29
C GLY A 103 -2.83 2.07 -12.22
N SER A 104 -1.96 1.16 -11.75
CA SER A 104 -0.53 1.41 -11.60
C SER A 104 0.28 1.36 -12.89
N ARG A 105 -0.30 0.93 -14.02
CA ARG A 105 0.42 0.75 -15.30
C ARG A 105 1.14 1.99 -15.81
N ARG A 106 0.65 3.19 -15.45
CA ARG A 106 1.26 4.46 -15.84
C ARG A 106 2.31 4.97 -14.85
N LEU A 107 2.47 4.30 -13.72
CA LEU A 107 3.43 4.72 -12.71
C LEU A 107 4.86 4.46 -13.22
N THR A 108 5.70 5.46 -13.01
CA THR A 108 7.15 5.37 -13.19
C THR A 108 7.84 5.47 -11.84
N GLY A 109 9.10 5.05 -11.75
CA GLY A 109 9.83 5.08 -10.48
C GLY A 109 10.16 6.48 -9.96
N TRP A 110 10.18 7.52 -10.82
CA TRP A 110 10.53 8.87 -10.41
C TRP A 110 9.37 9.57 -9.71
N SER A 111 9.64 10.06 -8.50
CA SER A 111 8.77 10.97 -7.79
C SER A 111 9.22 12.42 -8.03
N ILE A 112 8.31 13.27 -8.49
CA ILE A 112 8.58 14.71 -8.61
C ILE A 112 8.65 15.41 -7.25
N TYR A 113 8.11 14.80 -6.21
CA TYR A 113 8.06 15.34 -4.86
C TYR A 113 9.34 15.03 -4.07
N THR A 114 9.87 13.82 -4.19
CA THR A 114 11.09 13.40 -3.49
C THR A 114 12.36 13.55 -4.35
N GLY A 115 12.22 13.56 -5.68
CA GLY A 115 13.35 13.54 -6.61
C GLY A 115 14.08 12.19 -6.64
N GLU A 116 13.46 11.13 -6.16
CA GLU A 116 14.04 9.79 -6.06
C GLU A 116 13.33 8.81 -7.01
N ASN A 117 14.06 7.79 -7.48
CA ASN A 117 13.48 6.68 -8.22
C ASN A 117 13.34 5.47 -7.30
N VAL A 118 12.13 5.21 -6.84
CA VAL A 118 11.85 4.12 -5.89
C VAL A 118 12.13 2.74 -6.48
N PHE A 119 11.97 2.57 -7.80
CA PHE A 119 12.19 1.28 -8.47
C PHE A 119 13.67 0.98 -8.74
N GLU A 120 14.54 1.99 -8.67
CA GLU A 120 15.99 1.86 -8.80
C GLU A 120 16.72 2.12 -7.47
N SER A 121 16.08 1.77 -6.36
CA SER A 121 16.60 1.95 -5.01
C SER A 121 17.45 0.74 -4.55
N TRP A 122 17.80 0.74 -3.26
CA TRP A 122 18.47 -0.39 -2.61
C TRP A 122 17.58 -1.66 -2.56
N ALA A 123 16.24 -1.49 -2.54
CA ALA A 123 15.30 -2.57 -2.32
C ALA A 123 15.01 -3.35 -3.60
N LYS A 124 15.04 -4.66 -3.51
CA LYS A 124 14.51 -5.54 -4.54
C LYS A 124 12.99 -5.66 -4.37
N LEU A 125 12.27 -5.18 -5.36
CA LEU A 125 10.81 -5.11 -5.37
C LEU A 125 10.23 -6.20 -6.28
N VAL A 126 9.18 -6.88 -5.83
CA VAL A 126 8.48 -7.91 -6.61
C VAL A 126 6.96 -7.81 -6.42
N ASP A 127 6.21 -8.37 -7.37
CA ASP A 127 4.79 -8.65 -7.22
C ASP A 127 4.60 -10.17 -7.16
N CYS A 128 4.07 -10.66 -6.04
CA CYS A 128 3.83 -12.09 -5.80
C CYS A 128 2.54 -12.62 -6.45
N GLY A 129 1.77 -11.74 -7.11
CA GLY A 129 0.42 -12.07 -7.56
C GLY A 129 -0.57 -12.11 -6.40
N ASP A 130 -1.63 -12.87 -6.55
CA ASP A 130 -2.71 -12.99 -5.56
C ASP A 130 -2.59 -14.26 -4.73
N ALA A 131 -2.96 -14.15 -3.45
CA ALA A 131 -3.15 -15.31 -2.59
C ALA A 131 -4.26 -16.22 -3.16
N PRO A 132 -4.05 -17.54 -3.22
CA PRO A 132 -5.01 -18.49 -3.80
C PRO A 132 -6.16 -18.79 -2.83
N LEU A 133 -7.11 -17.88 -2.74
CA LEU A 133 -8.24 -17.95 -1.82
C LEU A 133 -9.43 -18.68 -2.44
N THR A 134 -10.07 -19.56 -1.68
CA THR A 134 -11.38 -20.11 -2.07
C THR A 134 -12.46 -19.04 -1.85
N TRP A 135 -13.46 -19.01 -2.75
CA TRP A 135 -14.65 -18.15 -2.60
C TRP A 135 -15.86 -18.91 -2.02
N LEU A 136 -15.69 -20.20 -1.71
CA LEU A 136 -16.79 -21.08 -1.29
C LEU A 136 -16.92 -21.19 0.23
N ASP A 137 -15.85 -20.89 0.98
CA ASP A 137 -15.82 -20.96 2.43
C ASP A 137 -14.89 -19.88 2.99
N ASN A 138 -15.46 -18.91 3.67
CA ASN A 138 -14.74 -17.75 4.19
C ASN A 138 -13.74 -18.10 5.30
N THR A 139 -14.06 -19.10 6.12
CA THR A 139 -13.14 -19.55 7.18
C THR A 139 -11.90 -20.20 6.56
N VAL A 140 -12.07 -20.97 5.50
CA VAL A 140 -10.96 -21.55 4.76
C VAL A 140 -10.19 -20.46 4.01
N ALA A 141 -10.88 -19.50 3.37
CA ALA A 141 -10.24 -18.39 2.67
C ALA A 141 -9.31 -17.57 3.58
N LEU A 142 -9.79 -17.20 4.78
CA LEU A 142 -8.96 -16.45 5.73
C LEU A 142 -7.76 -17.27 6.24
N LYS A 143 -7.91 -18.58 6.45
CA LYS A 143 -6.77 -19.47 6.77
C LYS A 143 -5.77 -19.57 5.61
N GLN A 144 -6.26 -19.61 4.37
CA GLN A 144 -5.40 -19.57 3.18
C GLN A 144 -4.64 -18.24 3.12
N LEU A 145 -5.29 -17.12 3.46
CA LEU A 145 -4.65 -15.82 3.50
C LEU A 145 -3.59 -15.71 4.60
N ASP A 146 -3.88 -16.21 5.81
CA ASP A 146 -2.90 -16.32 6.91
C ASP A 146 -1.65 -17.10 6.44
N LEU A 147 -1.87 -18.24 5.76
CA LEU A 147 -0.78 -19.05 5.23
C LEU A 147 -0.01 -18.34 4.13
N ALA A 148 -0.71 -17.65 3.22
CA ALA A 148 -0.08 -16.90 2.14
C ALA A 148 0.85 -15.80 2.68
N HIS A 149 0.37 -14.99 3.62
CA HIS A 149 1.19 -13.97 4.29
C HIS A 149 2.41 -14.60 5.00
N LYS A 150 2.18 -15.70 5.74
CA LYS A 150 3.26 -16.42 6.41
C LYS A 150 4.32 -16.91 5.44
N VAL A 151 3.94 -17.48 4.31
CA VAL A 151 4.89 -17.98 3.29
C VAL A 151 5.68 -16.84 2.70
N VAL A 152 5.02 -15.77 2.25
CA VAL A 152 5.68 -14.62 1.62
C VAL A 152 6.62 -13.90 2.58
N SER A 153 6.23 -13.69 3.83
CA SER A 153 7.07 -13.02 4.84
C SER A 153 8.22 -13.87 5.36
N SER A 154 8.15 -15.21 5.19
CA SER A 154 9.22 -16.13 5.61
C SER A 154 10.31 -16.30 4.56
N ARG A 155 10.17 -15.68 3.39
CA ARG A 155 11.21 -15.69 2.36
C ARG A 155 12.41 -14.87 2.80
N LYS A 156 13.57 -15.17 2.21
CA LYS A 156 14.79 -14.44 2.53
C LYS A 156 14.79 -13.07 1.83
N ALA A 157 15.07 -12.01 2.58
CA ALA A 157 15.31 -10.70 2.00
C ALA A 157 16.61 -10.68 1.15
N ASN A 158 16.63 -9.85 0.11
CA ASN A 158 17.74 -9.75 -0.83
C ASN A 158 18.89 -8.89 -0.30
N SER A 159 18.55 -7.80 0.36
CA SER A 159 19.49 -6.75 0.74
C SER A 159 20.03 -6.90 2.16
N THR A 160 21.24 -6.38 2.37
CA THR A 160 21.82 -6.17 3.71
C THR A 160 21.44 -4.80 4.31
N HIS A 161 20.70 -3.98 3.59
CA HIS A 161 20.25 -2.66 4.06
C HIS A 161 19.08 -2.73 5.03
N GLN A 162 18.37 -3.86 5.06
CA GLN A 162 17.37 -4.16 6.07
C GLN A 162 17.62 -5.53 6.69
N GLY A 163 16.85 -5.89 7.73
CA GLY A 163 16.84 -7.23 8.30
C GLY A 163 16.51 -8.32 7.29
N GLN A 164 16.54 -9.57 7.74
CA GLN A 164 16.37 -10.73 6.83
C GLN A 164 14.92 -10.97 6.40
N THR A 165 13.96 -10.24 6.97
CA THR A 165 12.52 -10.40 6.72
C THR A 165 12.03 -9.43 5.66
N PRO A 166 11.45 -9.92 4.56
CA PRO A 166 10.80 -9.07 3.57
C PRO A 166 9.57 -8.37 4.17
N ARG A 167 9.31 -7.15 3.73
CA ARG A 167 8.10 -6.41 4.07
C ARG A 167 7.04 -6.59 2.99
N ILE A 168 5.77 -6.58 3.38
CA ILE A 168 4.66 -6.81 2.46
C ILE A 168 3.79 -5.56 2.37
N ILE A 169 3.43 -5.17 1.15
CA ILE A 169 2.32 -4.27 0.84
C ILE A 169 1.19 -5.14 0.29
N THR A 170 0.09 -5.21 1.02
CA THR A 170 -1.07 -5.98 0.59
C THR A 170 -1.99 -5.11 -0.27
N LEU A 171 -2.28 -5.58 -1.49
CA LEU A 171 -3.37 -5.06 -2.29
C LEU A 171 -4.61 -5.82 -1.86
N GLY A 172 -5.42 -5.20 -1.02
CA GLY A 172 -6.49 -5.88 -0.31
C GLY A 172 -7.75 -6.09 -1.12
N GLY A 173 -8.54 -6.97 -0.61
CA GLY A 173 -9.95 -7.08 -0.72
C GLY A 173 -10.64 -6.14 0.26
N ASP A 174 -11.64 -6.65 1.00
CA ASP A 174 -12.22 -5.92 2.11
C ASP A 174 -11.24 -5.83 3.32
N HIS A 175 -11.55 -4.96 4.27
CA HIS A 175 -10.66 -4.65 5.39
C HIS A 175 -10.41 -5.84 6.33
N THR A 176 -11.21 -6.92 6.26
CA THR A 176 -10.95 -8.15 7.02
C THR A 176 -9.57 -8.73 6.70
N THR A 177 -9.06 -8.50 5.48
CA THR A 177 -7.78 -9.05 5.01
C THR A 177 -6.58 -8.55 5.81
N THR A 178 -6.67 -7.38 6.40
CA THR A 178 -5.63 -6.75 7.23
C THR A 178 -5.34 -7.56 8.51
N LEU A 179 -6.31 -8.32 9.03
CA LEU A 179 -6.08 -9.19 10.19
C LEU A 179 -5.00 -10.25 9.90
N SER A 180 -5.04 -10.87 8.72
CA SER A 180 -4.02 -11.84 8.30
C SER A 180 -2.64 -11.19 8.12
N ALA A 181 -2.59 -9.99 7.57
CA ALA A 181 -1.36 -9.22 7.43
C ALA A 181 -0.75 -8.85 8.80
N LEU A 182 -1.58 -8.41 9.75
CA LEU A 182 -1.15 -8.09 11.12
C LEU A 182 -0.62 -9.31 11.88
N ARG A 183 -1.27 -10.48 11.72
CA ARG A 183 -0.78 -11.76 12.29
C ARG A 183 0.62 -12.09 11.78
N SER A 184 0.83 -12.00 10.48
CA SER A 184 2.13 -12.23 9.85
C SER A 184 3.17 -11.19 10.31
N THR A 185 2.79 -9.91 10.35
CA THR A 185 3.65 -8.82 10.83
C THR A 185 4.09 -9.06 12.27
N ASN A 186 3.18 -9.47 13.14
CA ASN A 186 3.49 -9.73 14.55
C ASN A 186 4.49 -10.87 14.75
N VAL A 187 4.50 -11.89 13.89
CA VAL A 187 5.48 -13.00 13.97
C VAL A 187 6.91 -12.49 13.83
N HIS A 188 7.15 -11.53 12.95
CA HIS A 188 8.49 -11.04 12.63
C HIS A 188 8.89 -9.80 13.43
N TRP A 189 7.93 -8.91 13.73
CA TRP A 189 8.20 -7.57 14.25
C TRP A 189 7.63 -7.33 15.65
N GLY A 190 6.87 -8.30 16.19
CA GLY A 190 6.08 -8.12 17.41
C GLY A 190 4.90 -7.18 17.19
N PRO A 191 4.19 -6.78 18.29
CA PRO A 191 3.06 -5.88 18.19
C PRO A 191 3.46 -4.52 17.60
N VAL A 192 2.65 -4.00 16.66
CA VAL A 192 2.88 -2.75 15.95
C VAL A 192 1.89 -1.67 16.32
N SER A 193 2.25 -0.40 16.16
CA SER A 193 1.27 0.68 16.12
C SER A 193 0.61 0.72 14.75
N VAL A 194 -0.71 0.76 14.71
CA VAL A 194 -1.46 0.87 13.47
C VAL A 194 -1.81 2.32 13.22
N ILE A 195 -1.43 2.83 12.04
CA ILE A 195 -1.97 4.07 11.48
C ILE A 195 -3.06 3.66 10.50
N HIS A 196 -4.29 3.91 10.87
CA HIS A 196 -5.49 3.46 10.17
C HIS A 196 -6.18 4.65 9.51
N PHE A 197 -6.02 4.77 8.20
CA PHE A 197 -6.72 5.76 7.39
C PHE A 197 -8.04 5.19 6.93
N ASP A 198 -9.15 5.72 7.46
CA ASP A 198 -10.48 5.15 7.24
C ASP A 198 -11.57 6.17 7.60
N SER A 199 -12.74 6.00 7.05
CA SER A 199 -13.94 6.70 7.51
C SER A 199 -14.59 6.04 8.73
N HIS A 200 -14.30 4.74 8.98
CA HIS A 200 -14.86 3.89 10.02
C HIS A 200 -13.83 3.57 11.12
N ILE A 201 -14.31 3.13 12.29
CA ILE A 201 -13.41 2.78 13.41
C ILE A 201 -12.87 1.34 13.35
N ASP A 202 -13.59 0.42 12.75
CA ASP A 202 -13.27 -1.01 12.57
C ASP A 202 -12.84 -1.78 13.85
N THR A 203 -13.09 -1.16 14.98
CA THR A 203 -12.88 -1.72 16.32
C THR A 203 -14.18 -2.20 16.97
N TRP A 204 -15.28 -2.38 16.19
CA TRP A 204 -16.52 -2.86 16.77
C TRP A 204 -16.34 -4.21 17.44
N ASP A 205 -16.91 -4.33 18.65
CA ASP A 205 -17.03 -5.63 19.32
C ASP A 205 -17.84 -6.58 18.42
N PRO A 206 -17.34 -7.79 18.09
CA PRO A 206 -18.07 -8.79 17.32
C PRO A 206 -19.49 -9.07 17.83
N LYS A 207 -19.75 -8.89 19.13
CA LYS A 207 -21.10 -9.01 19.70
C LYS A 207 -22.06 -7.90 19.26
N VAL A 208 -21.52 -6.81 18.74
CA VAL A 208 -22.29 -5.66 18.21
C VAL A 208 -22.47 -5.77 16.72
N LEU A 209 -21.40 -6.17 16.02
CA LEU A 209 -21.39 -6.26 14.57
C LEU A 209 -21.08 -7.71 14.16
N GLY A 210 -22.14 -8.47 13.82
CA GLY A 210 -22.05 -9.86 13.37
C GLY A 210 -22.13 -10.92 14.48
N GLY A 211 -22.03 -10.54 15.75
CA GLY A 211 -22.03 -11.47 16.86
C GLY A 211 -23.36 -12.19 17.09
N GLY A 212 -23.27 -13.48 17.41
CA GLY A 212 -24.44 -14.34 17.66
C GLY A 212 -25.03 -15.01 16.42
N ILE A 213 -24.64 -14.62 15.21
CA ILE A 213 -25.07 -15.30 13.98
C ILE A 213 -24.24 -16.58 13.77
N SER A 214 -22.91 -16.43 13.74
CA SER A 214 -21.95 -17.53 13.71
C SER A 214 -20.58 -17.01 14.19
N HIS A 215 -19.66 -17.94 14.49
CA HIS A 215 -18.27 -17.55 14.78
C HIS A 215 -17.65 -16.75 13.62
N TYR A 216 -17.94 -17.16 12.41
CA TYR A 216 -17.45 -16.48 11.22
C TYR A 216 -18.01 -15.06 11.07
N ALA A 217 -19.29 -14.82 11.31
CA ALA A 217 -19.90 -13.50 11.16
C ALA A 217 -19.30 -12.44 12.11
N GLY A 218 -18.63 -12.86 13.18
CA GLY A 218 -17.88 -11.98 14.06
C GLY A 218 -16.54 -11.51 13.48
N VAL A 219 -16.06 -12.10 12.37
CA VAL A 219 -14.83 -11.73 11.67
C VAL A 219 -15.19 -11.01 10.37
N ASN A 220 -15.17 -9.70 10.40
CA ASN A 220 -15.59 -8.87 9.26
C ASN A 220 -14.80 -7.57 9.23
N HIS A 221 -15.00 -6.76 8.19
CA HIS A 221 -14.26 -5.53 7.96
C HIS A 221 -14.38 -4.52 9.11
N GLY A 222 -15.51 -4.49 9.82
CA GLY A 222 -15.70 -3.58 10.95
C GLY A 222 -15.20 -4.09 12.31
N THR A 223 -14.71 -5.34 12.39
CA THR A 223 -14.31 -5.94 13.67
C THR A 223 -12.85 -6.38 13.72
N PHE A 224 -12.14 -6.33 12.62
CA PHE A 224 -10.79 -6.89 12.51
C PHE A 224 -9.79 -6.24 13.47
N LEU A 225 -9.89 -4.93 13.74
CA LEU A 225 -9.02 -4.25 14.70
C LEU A 225 -9.34 -4.62 16.15
N HIS A 226 -10.61 -4.86 16.47
CA HIS A 226 -10.95 -5.44 17.77
C HIS A 226 -10.30 -6.82 17.95
N LEU A 227 -10.39 -7.68 16.94
CA LEU A 227 -9.77 -9.01 16.97
C LEU A 227 -8.25 -8.92 17.04
N ALA A 228 -7.63 -8.01 16.28
CA ALA A 228 -6.20 -7.76 16.33
C ALA A 228 -5.74 -7.32 17.74
N HIS A 229 -6.53 -6.50 18.42
CA HIS A 229 -6.27 -6.13 19.82
C HIS A 229 -6.38 -7.33 20.76
N GLU A 230 -7.45 -8.13 20.67
CA GLU A 230 -7.63 -9.32 21.50
C GLU A 230 -6.54 -10.37 21.28
N GLU A 231 -6.02 -10.48 20.05
CA GLU A 231 -4.90 -11.35 19.72
C GLU A 231 -3.52 -10.77 20.14
N GLY A 232 -3.46 -9.53 20.63
CA GLY A 232 -2.23 -8.88 21.05
C GLY A 232 -1.30 -8.47 19.89
N LEU A 233 -1.85 -8.25 18.70
CA LEU A 233 -1.09 -7.93 17.49
C LEU A 233 -0.73 -6.44 17.39
N ILE A 234 -1.49 -5.59 18.07
CA ILE A 234 -1.38 -4.14 17.95
C ILE A 234 -1.12 -3.45 19.30
N ARG A 235 -0.48 -2.29 19.24
CA ARG A 235 -0.13 -1.49 20.41
C ARG A 235 -1.20 -0.46 20.74
N ASN A 236 -1.26 -0.04 22.03
CA ASN A 236 -2.14 1.03 22.51
C ASN A 236 -1.71 2.44 22.00
N SER A 237 -0.73 2.53 21.14
CA SER A 237 -0.26 3.74 20.45
C SER A 237 -0.75 3.84 19.00
N SER A 238 -1.84 3.14 18.68
CA SER A 238 -2.47 3.18 17.37
C SER A 238 -3.35 4.42 17.19
N ILE A 239 -3.65 4.78 15.94
CA ILE A 239 -4.41 5.98 15.60
C ILE A 239 -5.27 5.78 14.36
N HIS A 240 -6.51 6.24 14.42
CA HIS A 240 -7.41 6.42 13.29
C HIS A 240 -7.28 7.82 12.71
N VAL A 241 -7.32 7.93 11.38
CA VAL A 241 -7.23 9.20 10.64
C VAL A 241 -8.30 9.23 9.55
N GLY A 242 -9.23 10.19 9.66
CA GLY A 242 -10.31 10.38 8.68
C GLY A 242 -11.70 9.97 9.16
N ILE A 243 -11.86 9.59 10.42
CA ILE A 243 -13.12 9.09 10.98
C ILE A 243 -14.25 10.12 10.81
N ARG A 244 -15.36 9.63 10.24
CA ARG A 244 -16.59 10.44 10.06
C ARG A 244 -17.86 9.62 9.99
N ALA A 245 -17.76 8.32 9.81
CA ALA A 245 -18.91 7.43 9.79
C ALA A 245 -19.63 7.40 11.16
N PRO A 246 -20.95 7.22 11.16
CA PRO A 246 -21.72 7.07 12.40
C PRO A 246 -21.36 5.76 13.11
N VAL A 247 -21.40 5.77 14.43
CA VAL A 247 -21.24 4.58 15.26
C VAL A 247 -22.60 4.06 15.73
N ASN A 248 -22.71 2.76 16.00
CA ASN A 248 -23.97 2.12 16.39
C ASN A 248 -24.37 2.49 17.82
N ARG A 249 -23.38 2.48 18.74
CA ARG A 249 -23.57 2.79 20.17
C ARG A 249 -22.52 3.80 20.62
N PRO A 250 -22.76 5.12 20.46
CA PRO A 250 -21.70 6.13 20.58
C PRO A 250 -20.81 5.99 21.83
N LYS A 251 -21.42 5.78 23.01
CA LYS A 251 -20.66 5.61 24.25
C LYS A 251 -20.00 4.24 24.39
N GLY A 252 -20.58 3.19 23.79
CA GLY A 252 -20.10 1.82 23.85
C GLY A 252 -18.96 1.59 22.88
N ASP A 253 -19.18 1.99 21.64
CA ASP A 253 -18.25 1.74 20.55
C ASP A 253 -16.97 2.56 20.69
N LEU A 254 -17.08 3.86 20.99
CA LEU A 254 -15.91 4.72 21.25
C LEU A 254 -15.12 4.32 22.50
N ARG A 255 -15.80 3.77 23.54
CA ARG A 255 -15.10 3.21 24.70
C ARG A 255 -14.34 1.95 24.34
N ASN A 256 -14.93 1.09 23.50
CA ASN A 256 -14.27 -0.10 23.01
C ASN A 256 -13.08 0.27 22.11
N ASP A 257 -13.22 1.26 21.26
CA ASP A 257 -12.17 1.80 20.42
C ASP A 257 -10.95 2.27 21.24
N LEU A 258 -11.20 3.09 22.27
CA LEU A 258 -10.17 3.51 23.21
C LEU A 258 -9.51 2.31 23.94
N ARG A 259 -10.29 1.28 24.31
CA ARG A 259 -9.76 0.04 24.90
C ARG A 259 -8.86 -0.72 23.93
N CYS A 260 -9.19 -0.70 22.64
CA CYS A 260 -8.35 -1.28 21.60
C CYS A 260 -7.08 -0.47 21.32
N GLY A 261 -6.88 0.66 21.98
CA GLY A 261 -5.64 1.42 21.95
C GLY A 261 -5.58 2.51 20.92
N PHE A 262 -6.70 2.93 20.34
CA PHE A 262 -6.75 3.96 19.30
C PHE A 262 -7.04 5.36 19.87
N SER A 263 -6.42 6.36 19.25
CA SER A 263 -6.86 7.75 19.23
C SER A 263 -7.48 8.08 17.87
N ILE A 264 -8.23 9.17 17.78
CA ILE A 264 -9.00 9.50 16.58
C ILE A 264 -8.67 10.92 16.11
N ILE A 265 -8.26 11.06 14.86
CA ILE A 265 -8.30 12.30 14.08
C ILE A 265 -9.51 12.19 13.14
N LYS A 266 -10.50 13.07 13.30
CA LYS A 266 -11.67 13.06 12.43
C LYS A 266 -11.36 13.73 11.09
N ALA A 267 -12.12 13.39 10.05
CA ALA A 267 -11.91 13.99 8.73
C ALA A 267 -11.91 15.53 8.77
N ARG A 268 -12.83 16.14 9.53
CA ARG A 268 -12.96 17.61 9.64
C ARG A 268 -11.88 18.27 10.50
N ASP A 269 -11.12 17.50 11.28
CA ASP A 269 -10.01 18.04 12.07
C ASP A 269 -8.89 18.53 11.15
N LEU A 270 -8.80 18.00 9.90
CA LEU A 270 -7.87 18.47 8.88
C LEU A 270 -8.01 19.96 8.56
N ASP A 271 -9.25 20.49 8.56
CA ASP A 271 -9.52 21.90 8.29
C ASP A 271 -8.90 22.83 9.35
N TYR A 272 -8.70 22.35 10.56
CA TYR A 272 -8.16 23.11 11.70
C TYR A 272 -6.68 22.83 11.94
N LEU A 273 -6.26 21.58 11.81
CA LEU A 273 -4.88 21.15 12.06
C LEU A 273 -3.97 21.41 10.85
N GLY A 274 -4.56 21.38 9.67
CA GLY A 274 -3.80 21.28 8.42
C GLY A 274 -3.03 19.97 8.31
N ILE A 275 -2.40 19.71 7.16
CA ILE A 275 -1.61 18.48 6.91
C ILE A 275 -0.49 18.33 7.96
N THR A 276 0.22 19.42 8.27
CA THR A 276 1.33 19.39 9.24
C THR A 276 0.86 18.96 10.61
N GLY A 277 -0.25 19.54 11.12
CA GLY A 277 -0.77 19.18 12.45
C GLY A 277 -1.24 17.73 12.53
N VAL A 278 -1.88 17.22 11.46
CA VAL A 278 -2.27 15.79 11.37
C VAL A 278 -1.03 14.89 11.42
N VAL A 279 0.01 15.21 10.65
CA VAL A 279 1.27 14.45 10.63
C VAL A 279 1.98 14.47 11.98
N ASP A 280 2.03 15.64 12.63
CA ASP A 280 2.66 15.79 13.95
C ASP A 280 1.93 14.96 15.01
N GLU A 281 0.60 14.93 14.98
CA GLU A 281 -0.22 14.13 15.89
C GLU A 281 -0.01 12.63 15.65
N ILE A 282 0.01 12.18 14.39
CA ILE A 282 0.32 10.79 14.04
C ILE A 282 1.70 10.39 14.57
N LYS A 283 2.75 11.16 14.22
CA LYS A 283 4.12 10.87 14.63
C LYS A 283 4.29 10.87 16.15
N SER A 284 3.68 11.84 16.82
CA SER A 284 3.67 11.91 18.29
C SER A 284 2.98 10.69 18.92
N ARG A 285 1.88 10.22 18.31
CA ARG A 285 1.10 9.09 18.83
C ARG A 285 1.83 7.76 18.69
N VAL A 286 2.43 7.47 17.52
CA VAL A 286 3.12 6.21 17.29
C VAL A 286 4.52 6.17 17.92
N GLY A 287 5.15 7.34 18.12
CA GLY A 287 6.50 7.45 18.68
C GLY A 287 7.52 6.62 17.90
N ASP A 288 8.39 5.90 18.61
CA ASP A 288 9.43 5.04 18.03
C ASP A 288 8.93 3.61 17.72
N SER A 289 7.62 3.37 17.76
CA SER A 289 7.06 2.04 17.51
C SER A 289 7.24 1.65 16.04
N LYS A 290 7.47 0.37 15.77
CA LYS A 290 7.26 -0.19 14.44
C LYS A 290 5.81 0.00 14.02
N VAL A 291 5.59 0.38 12.77
CA VAL A 291 4.29 0.87 12.28
C VAL A 291 3.77 -0.05 11.18
N TYR A 292 2.47 -0.34 11.25
CA TYR A 292 1.68 -0.85 10.13
C TYR A 292 0.74 0.26 9.64
N ILE A 293 0.73 0.54 8.34
CA ILE A 293 -0.17 1.54 7.75
C ILE A 293 -1.26 0.82 6.98
N SER A 294 -2.50 0.97 7.40
CA SER A 294 -3.67 0.46 6.68
C SER A 294 -4.45 1.62 6.09
N VAL A 295 -4.73 1.54 4.80
CA VAL A 295 -5.47 2.57 4.08
C VAL A 295 -6.72 1.96 3.47
N ASP A 296 -7.87 2.20 4.13
CA ASP A 296 -9.15 2.04 3.48
C ASP A 296 -9.34 3.18 2.49
N ILE A 297 -9.69 2.82 1.25
CA ILE A 297 -9.85 3.83 0.21
C ILE A 297 -11.03 4.76 0.47
N ASP A 298 -11.97 4.36 1.34
CA ASP A 298 -13.11 5.18 1.72
C ASP A 298 -12.76 6.32 2.69
N VAL A 299 -11.52 6.41 3.17
CA VAL A 299 -10.99 7.62 3.82
C VAL A 299 -11.10 8.83 2.89
N LEU A 300 -11.00 8.59 1.57
CA LEU A 300 -11.25 9.61 0.55
C LEU A 300 -12.74 9.94 0.45
N ASP A 301 -13.02 11.18 0.07
CA ASP A 301 -14.39 11.57 -0.29
C ASP A 301 -14.87 10.81 -1.53
N PRO A 302 -16.16 10.41 -1.62
CA PRO A 302 -16.70 9.75 -2.80
C PRO A 302 -16.52 10.52 -4.12
N ALA A 303 -16.20 11.80 -4.08
CA ALA A 303 -15.84 12.58 -5.26
C ALA A 303 -14.47 12.14 -5.85
N PHE A 304 -13.60 11.58 -5.03
CA PHE A 304 -12.25 11.12 -5.41
C PHE A 304 -12.13 9.59 -5.43
N ALA A 305 -12.93 8.88 -4.64
CA ALA A 305 -12.94 7.42 -4.58
C ALA A 305 -14.37 6.87 -4.46
N PRO A 306 -15.17 6.92 -5.54
CA PRO A 306 -16.54 6.40 -5.51
C PRO A 306 -16.63 4.87 -5.41
N ALA A 307 -15.57 4.16 -5.77
CA ALA A 307 -15.58 2.70 -5.90
C ALA A 307 -15.13 2.00 -4.62
N THR A 308 -16.00 2.03 -3.63
CA THR A 308 -15.83 1.31 -2.37
C THR A 308 -17.19 0.78 -1.87
N GLY A 309 -17.16 -0.11 -0.89
CA GLY A 309 -18.36 -0.75 -0.33
C GLY A 309 -19.19 0.17 0.55
N THR A 310 -18.56 1.01 1.34
CA THR A 310 -19.14 1.81 2.45
C THR A 310 -18.69 3.26 2.39
N ALA A 311 -18.92 3.92 1.25
CA ALA A 311 -18.51 5.30 1.02
C ALA A 311 -19.21 6.30 1.97
N GLU A 312 -18.46 7.20 2.58
CA GLU A 312 -18.92 8.26 3.47
C GLU A 312 -18.56 9.65 2.92
N PRO A 313 -19.51 10.60 2.81
CA PRO A 313 -19.22 11.96 2.33
C PRO A 313 -18.40 12.78 3.35
N GLY A 314 -17.63 13.75 2.84
CA GLY A 314 -16.84 14.66 3.67
C GLY A 314 -15.46 14.10 4.05
N GLY A 315 -14.91 13.23 3.18
CA GLY A 315 -13.59 12.65 3.33
C GLY A 315 -12.45 13.52 2.79
N PHE A 316 -11.25 12.97 2.78
CA PHE A 316 -10.07 13.64 2.23
C PHE A 316 -10.12 13.67 0.69
N SER A 317 -9.51 14.68 0.11
CA SER A 317 -9.11 14.60 -1.30
C SER A 317 -7.89 13.66 -1.44
N THR A 318 -7.72 13.08 -2.64
CA THR A 318 -6.53 12.27 -2.94
C THR A 318 -5.24 13.04 -2.66
N ARG A 319 -5.19 14.33 -2.99
CA ARG A 319 -4.02 15.18 -2.73
C ARG A 319 -3.72 15.32 -1.24
N GLU A 320 -4.71 15.48 -0.38
CA GLU A 320 -4.51 15.61 1.07
C GLU A 320 -3.98 14.30 1.65
N LEU A 321 -4.56 13.16 1.29
CA LEU A 321 -4.09 11.84 1.74
C LEU A 321 -2.63 11.60 1.30
N LEU A 322 -2.31 11.79 0.02
CA LEU A 322 -0.95 11.62 -0.48
C LEU A 322 0.05 12.55 0.22
N SER A 323 -0.33 13.82 0.45
CA SER A 323 0.53 14.77 1.17
C SER A 323 0.77 14.36 2.63
N ILE A 324 -0.23 13.76 3.29
CA ILE A 324 -0.06 13.22 4.65
C ILE A 324 0.89 12.02 4.61
N LEU A 325 0.66 11.05 3.71
CA LEU A 325 1.51 9.87 3.57
C LEU A 325 2.97 10.25 3.30
N ASP A 326 3.23 11.12 2.33
CA ASP A 326 4.59 11.57 1.99
C ASP A 326 5.30 12.20 3.20
N ALA A 327 4.56 12.95 4.03
CA ALA A 327 5.09 13.59 5.23
C ALA A 327 5.34 12.61 6.40
N LEU A 328 4.84 11.35 6.33
CA LEU A 328 5.15 10.30 7.31
C LEU A 328 6.55 9.68 7.11
N ARG A 329 7.31 10.15 6.12
CA ARG A 329 8.68 9.69 5.87
C ARG A 329 9.51 9.70 7.16
N GLY A 330 10.29 8.63 7.35
CA GLY A 330 11.10 8.40 8.55
C GLY A 330 10.46 7.47 9.57
N LEU A 331 9.16 7.16 9.47
CA LEU A 331 8.54 6.14 10.31
C LEU A 331 9.02 4.73 9.92
N PRO A 332 9.22 3.85 10.91
CA PRO A 332 9.64 2.46 10.67
C PRO A 332 8.45 1.59 10.21
N VAL A 333 8.04 1.73 8.95
CA VAL A 333 6.91 1.01 8.37
C VAL A 333 7.32 -0.43 8.04
N VAL A 334 6.76 -1.40 8.75
CA VAL A 334 7.06 -2.84 8.61
C VAL A 334 6.05 -3.60 7.76
N GLY A 335 4.89 -3.04 7.51
CA GLY A 335 3.86 -3.58 6.64
C GLY A 335 2.84 -2.51 6.29
N ALA A 336 2.11 -2.68 5.19
CA ALA A 336 1.04 -1.77 4.81
C ALA A 336 0.02 -2.48 3.91
N ASP A 337 -1.15 -1.87 3.78
CA ASP A 337 -2.15 -2.30 2.80
C ASP A 337 -2.96 -1.13 2.22
N VAL A 338 -3.66 -1.43 1.11
CA VAL A 338 -4.71 -0.62 0.52
C VAL A 338 -5.91 -1.52 0.32
N VAL A 339 -7.02 -1.22 0.94
CA VAL A 339 -8.21 -2.08 1.04
C VAL A 339 -9.49 -1.39 0.58
N GLU A 340 -10.57 -2.16 0.49
CA GLU A 340 -11.95 -1.72 0.13
C GLU A 340 -12.08 -1.11 -1.27
N VAL A 341 -11.08 -1.27 -2.13
CA VAL A 341 -11.16 -0.84 -3.53
C VAL A 341 -12.06 -1.82 -4.30
N ALA A 342 -13.21 -1.35 -4.76
CA ALA A 342 -14.20 -2.15 -5.47
C ALA A 342 -14.37 -1.66 -6.92
N PRO A 343 -13.50 -2.06 -7.87
CA PRO A 343 -13.44 -1.50 -9.23
C PRO A 343 -14.75 -1.58 -10.02
N VAL A 344 -15.61 -2.50 -9.67
CA VAL A 344 -16.93 -2.67 -10.29
C VAL A 344 -17.83 -1.44 -10.15
N TYR A 345 -17.57 -0.57 -9.17
CA TYR A 345 -18.30 0.68 -8.95
C TYR A 345 -17.53 1.91 -9.42
N ASP A 346 -16.36 1.72 -10.04
CA ASP A 346 -15.51 2.86 -10.40
C ASP A 346 -16.09 3.66 -11.58
N SER A 347 -15.65 4.90 -11.66
CA SER A 347 -15.96 5.77 -12.79
C SER A 347 -15.35 5.21 -14.09
N VAL A 348 -15.86 5.66 -15.23
CA VAL A 348 -15.27 5.31 -16.54
C VAL A 348 -13.78 5.74 -16.62
N ALA A 349 -13.38 6.74 -15.82
CA ALA A 349 -12.01 7.22 -15.75
C ALA A 349 -11.15 6.46 -14.72
N GLU A 350 -11.67 5.40 -14.09
CA GLU A 350 -10.97 4.58 -13.11
C GLU A 350 -10.40 5.39 -11.92
N THR A 351 -11.15 6.40 -11.47
CA THR A 351 -10.67 7.40 -10.49
C THR A 351 -10.20 6.78 -9.19
N THR A 352 -10.94 5.78 -8.68
CA THR A 352 -10.61 5.11 -7.42
C THR A 352 -9.39 4.22 -7.57
N THR A 353 -9.31 3.44 -8.64
CA THR A 353 -8.16 2.55 -8.87
C THR A 353 -6.87 3.33 -9.12
N LEU A 354 -6.96 4.49 -9.79
CA LEU A 354 -5.84 5.41 -9.94
C LEU A 354 -5.41 6.00 -8.58
N ALA A 355 -6.35 6.46 -7.76
CA ALA A 355 -6.04 6.95 -6.42
C ALA A 355 -5.38 5.87 -5.55
N ALA A 356 -5.94 4.65 -5.55
CA ALA A 356 -5.41 3.53 -4.79
C ALA A 356 -4.00 3.11 -5.23
N SER A 357 -3.70 3.18 -6.53
CA SER A 357 -2.36 2.89 -7.04
C SER A 357 -1.33 3.93 -6.61
N GLU A 358 -1.69 5.22 -6.56
CA GLU A 358 -0.81 6.26 -6.03
C GLU A 358 -0.61 6.12 -4.50
N VAL A 359 -1.66 5.74 -3.76
CA VAL A 359 -1.53 5.41 -2.33
C VAL A 359 -0.55 4.26 -2.11
N ALA A 360 -0.71 3.15 -2.85
CA ALA A 360 0.20 2.00 -2.76
C ALA A 360 1.65 2.38 -3.11
N ARG A 361 1.85 3.30 -4.06
CA ARG A 361 3.16 3.87 -4.39
C ARG A 361 3.73 4.68 -3.22
N SER A 362 2.95 5.58 -2.60
CA SER A 362 3.41 6.36 -1.44
C SER A 362 3.80 5.45 -0.28
N LEU A 363 3.05 4.37 -0.02
CA LEU A 363 3.41 3.37 0.98
C LEU A 363 4.75 2.67 0.66
N LEU A 364 4.98 2.33 -0.61
CA LEU A 364 6.26 1.79 -1.06
C LEU A 364 7.41 2.78 -0.86
N GLU A 365 7.20 4.06 -1.21
CA GLU A 365 8.20 5.12 -1.02
C GLU A 365 8.57 5.29 0.47
N LEU A 366 7.60 5.19 1.39
CA LEU A 366 7.86 5.21 2.84
C LEU A 366 8.74 4.04 3.28
N MET A 367 8.43 2.82 2.82
CA MET A 367 9.21 1.64 3.16
C MET A 367 10.64 1.71 2.61
N VAL A 368 10.80 2.16 1.38
CA VAL A 368 12.13 2.32 0.75
C VAL A 368 12.93 3.40 1.44
N ALA A 369 12.31 4.53 1.81
CA ALA A 369 12.97 5.63 2.48
C ALA A 369 13.51 5.27 3.87
N THR A 370 12.92 4.29 4.54
CA THR A 370 13.28 3.87 5.90
C THR A 370 13.50 2.35 5.95
N PRO A 371 14.73 1.87 5.64
CA PRO A 371 15.10 0.48 5.87
C PRO A 371 14.97 0.11 7.34
N ILE A 372 14.51 -1.10 7.63
CA ILE A 372 14.39 -1.61 9.00
C ILE A 372 15.49 -2.64 9.21
N ILE A 373 16.35 -2.39 10.19
CA ILE A 373 17.41 -3.32 10.63
C ILE A 373 16.82 -4.08 11.82
N ASP A 374 16.90 -5.42 11.80
CA ASP A 374 16.44 -6.31 12.90
C ASP A 374 17.28 -6.15 14.16
#